data_ca5abdf699008715d0db1128eb9d20b9
#
_entry.id   ca5abdf699008715d0db1128eb9d20b9
#
_cell.length_a   1.000
_cell.length_b   1.000
_cell.length_c   1.000
_cell.angle_alpha   90.00
_cell.angle_beta   90.00
_cell.angle_gamma   90.00
#
_symmetry.space_group_name_H-M   'P 1'
#
loop_
_entity.id
_entity.type
_entity.pdbx_description
1 polymer ?
#
loop_
_entity_poly.entity_id
_entity_poly.type
_entity_poly.pdbx_seq_one_letter_code
_entity_poly.pdbx_strand_id
1 'polypeptide(L)'
;MVKKIKSLSRRLTRNRLFQHILFWCFSFLVLLNILKVSSEVKQIDLIYTAIFHLPILLIVYLNLKVLIPRLLEKAKYLVYGIFSLILVTAGAGFYILLFGNWIDYIFHGYYFIAYYSFWDISIYFAVFLVLTSLLHLARGWFRLQEMETEKTETELRALRSQINPHFLGIYKDFF
;
A
#
# COMPACT_ATOMS: atom_id res chain seq x y z
N MET A 1 13.95 -23.02 -16.79
CA MET A 1 13.12 -21.80 -16.97
C MET A 1 12.32 -21.44 -15.73
N VAL A 2 11.55 -22.36 -15.13
CA VAL A 2 10.70 -22.16 -13.94
C VAL A 2 11.45 -21.65 -12.70
N LYS A 3 12.65 -22.16 -12.39
CA LYS A 3 13.48 -21.68 -11.25
C LYS A 3 13.92 -20.21 -11.40
N LYS A 4 14.21 -19.77 -12.61
CA LYS A 4 14.63 -18.39 -12.91
C LYS A 4 13.47 -17.41 -12.78
N ILE A 5 12.26 -17.83 -13.18
CA ILE A 5 11.03 -17.05 -13.02
C ILE A 5 10.66 -16.93 -11.52
N LYS A 6 10.74 -18.02 -10.74
CA LYS A 6 10.53 -17.99 -9.29
C LYS A 6 11.55 -17.12 -8.55
N SER A 7 12.81 -17.11 -8.96
CA SER A 7 13.82 -16.24 -8.33
C SER A 7 13.63 -14.76 -8.69
N LEU A 8 13.18 -14.46 -9.92
CA LEU A 8 12.88 -13.10 -10.37
C LEU A 8 11.62 -12.56 -9.67
N SER A 9 10.56 -13.36 -9.58
CA SER A 9 9.35 -12.98 -8.85
C SER A 9 9.62 -12.69 -7.37
N ARG A 10 10.42 -13.54 -6.69
CA ARG A 10 10.82 -13.28 -5.29
C ARG A 10 11.65 -12.01 -5.11
N ARG A 11 12.52 -11.66 -6.07
CA ARG A 11 13.29 -10.41 -6.02
C ARG A 11 12.38 -9.18 -6.24
N LEU A 12 11.45 -9.26 -7.18
CA LEU A 12 10.50 -8.18 -7.49
C LEU A 12 9.51 -7.96 -6.33
N THR A 13 8.97 -9.03 -5.76
CA THR A 13 8.05 -8.93 -4.61
C THR A 13 8.75 -8.51 -3.32
N ARG A 14 10.06 -8.67 -3.19
CA ARG A 14 10.84 -8.22 -2.02
C ARG A 14 11.31 -6.77 -2.13
N ASN A 15 11.30 -6.17 -3.31
CA ASN A 15 11.72 -4.78 -3.49
C ASN A 15 10.56 -3.82 -3.21
N ARG A 16 10.62 -3.12 -2.07
CA ARG A 16 9.60 -2.15 -1.63
C ARG A 16 9.37 -1.04 -2.65
N LEU A 17 10.43 -0.52 -3.26
CA LEU A 17 10.34 0.54 -4.27
C LEU A 17 9.53 0.08 -5.47
N PHE A 18 9.81 -1.13 -5.97
CA PHE A 18 9.07 -1.69 -7.10
C PHE A 18 7.57 -1.84 -6.80
N GLN A 19 7.22 -2.31 -5.59
CA GLN A 19 5.82 -2.44 -5.17
C GLN A 19 5.12 -1.07 -5.10
N HIS A 20 5.79 -0.04 -4.59
CA HIS A 20 5.24 1.32 -4.55
C HIS A 20 5.02 1.88 -5.95
N ILE A 21 6.00 1.75 -6.84
CA ILE A 21 5.87 2.21 -8.23
C ILE A 21 4.71 1.49 -8.92
N LEU A 22 4.65 0.18 -8.81
CA LEU A 22 3.57 -0.62 -9.43
C LEU A 22 2.20 -0.24 -8.90
N PHE A 23 2.07 -0.05 -7.59
CA PHE A 23 0.82 0.39 -6.95
C PHE A 23 0.38 1.77 -7.49
N TRP A 24 1.29 2.74 -7.54
CA TRP A 24 0.98 4.09 -7.99
C TRP A 24 0.71 4.16 -9.49
N CYS A 25 1.43 3.40 -10.31
CA CYS A 25 1.14 3.29 -11.75
C CYS A 25 -0.25 2.67 -11.98
N PHE A 26 -0.58 1.59 -11.27
CA PHE A 26 -1.90 0.97 -11.36
C PHE A 26 -3.00 1.91 -10.87
N SER A 27 -2.80 2.57 -9.74
CA SER A 27 -3.70 3.60 -9.20
C SER A 27 -3.95 4.71 -10.20
N PHE A 28 -2.89 5.20 -10.86
CA PHE A 28 -3.00 6.25 -11.87
C PHE A 28 -3.86 5.81 -13.06
N LEU A 29 -3.64 4.59 -13.58
CA LEU A 29 -4.43 4.06 -14.69
C LEU A 29 -5.91 3.87 -14.32
N VAL A 30 -6.19 3.39 -13.12
CA VAL A 30 -7.57 3.24 -12.63
C VAL A 30 -8.25 4.60 -12.51
N LEU A 31 -7.62 5.57 -11.83
CA LEU A 31 -8.17 6.91 -11.67
C LEU A 31 -8.32 7.63 -13.00
N LEU A 32 -7.36 7.49 -13.91
CA LEU A 32 -7.47 8.07 -15.24
C LEU A 32 -8.72 7.59 -15.99
N ASN A 33 -9.04 6.29 -15.87
CA ASN A 33 -10.24 5.74 -16.48
C ASN A 33 -11.54 6.21 -15.81
N ILE A 34 -11.50 6.49 -14.51
CA ILE A 34 -12.66 6.99 -13.75
C ILE A 34 -12.85 8.49 -14.00
N LEU A 35 -11.77 9.27 -14.02
CA LEU A 35 -11.81 10.73 -14.07
C LEU A 35 -11.93 11.29 -15.49
N LYS A 36 -11.58 10.53 -16.52
CA LYS A 36 -11.72 10.99 -17.92
C LYS A 36 -13.17 11.29 -18.27
N VAL A 37 -13.39 12.39 -18.95
CA VAL A 37 -14.73 12.84 -19.36
C VAL A 37 -15.14 12.27 -20.72
N SER A 38 -14.17 11.99 -21.60
CA SER A 38 -14.42 11.48 -22.97
C SER A 38 -13.99 10.02 -23.12
N SER A 39 -14.47 9.36 -24.19
CA SER A 39 -14.04 7.99 -24.52
C SER A 39 -12.54 7.89 -24.80
N GLU A 40 -11.97 8.94 -25.39
CA GLU A 40 -10.53 9.05 -25.67
C GLU A 40 -9.84 9.84 -24.56
N VAL A 41 -8.63 9.38 -24.19
CA VAL A 41 -7.80 10.06 -23.19
C VAL A 41 -7.18 11.30 -23.79
N LYS A 42 -7.50 12.46 -23.25
CA LYS A 42 -6.93 13.76 -23.63
C LYS A 42 -5.81 14.16 -22.67
N GLN A 43 -4.99 15.11 -23.12
CA GLN A 43 -3.90 15.64 -22.30
C GLN A 43 -4.41 16.23 -20.97
N ILE A 44 -5.58 16.88 -20.99
CA ILE A 44 -6.19 17.44 -19.81
C ILE A 44 -6.54 16.34 -18.77
N ASP A 45 -6.97 15.15 -19.20
CA ASP A 45 -7.31 14.04 -18.29
C ASP A 45 -6.06 13.52 -17.56
N LEU A 46 -4.91 13.49 -18.27
CA LEU A 46 -3.62 13.12 -17.67
C LEU A 46 -3.18 14.13 -16.60
N ILE A 47 -3.27 15.43 -16.94
CA ILE A 47 -2.90 16.51 -16.01
C ILE A 47 -3.82 16.49 -14.80
N TYR A 48 -5.14 16.40 -15.02
CA TYR A 48 -6.13 16.34 -13.95
C TYR A 48 -5.87 15.15 -13.00
N THR A 49 -5.67 13.97 -13.58
CA THR A 49 -5.38 12.75 -12.79
C THR A 49 -4.07 12.88 -12.02
N ALA A 50 -3.03 13.47 -12.60
CA ALA A 50 -1.76 13.69 -11.93
C ALA A 50 -1.91 14.63 -10.72
N ILE A 51 -2.65 15.73 -10.89
CA ILE A 51 -2.92 16.70 -9.80
C ILE A 51 -3.80 16.06 -8.71
N PHE A 52 -4.80 15.27 -9.09
CA PHE A 52 -5.65 14.54 -8.15
C PHE A 52 -4.86 13.55 -7.29
N HIS A 53 -3.76 12.99 -7.82
CA HIS A 53 -2.89 12.08 -7.07
C HIS A 53 -2.10 12.76 -5.95
N LEU A 54 -1.83 14.07 -6.02
CA LEU A 54 -1.03 14.77 -5.02
C LEU A 54 -1.63 14.68 -3.61
N PRO A 55 -2.90 15.07 -3.37
CA PRO A 55 -3.51 14.89 -2.07
C PRO A 55 -3.65 13.44 -1.63
N ILE A 56 -3.91 12.50 -2.57
CA ILE A 56 -3.94 11.06 -2.25
C ILE A 56 -2.58 10.59 -1.73
N LEU A 57 -1.49 10.94 -2.43
CA LEU A 57 -0.13 10.62 -2.01
C LEU A 57 0.13 11.14 -0.59
N LEU A 58 -0.21 12.39 -0.32
CA LEU A 58 -0.02 13.01 0.98
C LEU A 58 -0.77 12.24 2.07
N ILE A 59 -2.06 11.99 1.88
CA ILE A 59 -2.93 11.27 2.82
C ILE A 59 -2.41 9.85 3.08
N VAL A 60 -2.09 9.10 2.03
CA VAL A 60 -1.60 7.72 2.13
C VAL A 60 -0.28 7.67 2.87
N TYR A 61 0.68 8.55 2.55
CA TYR A 61 1.97 8.51 3.23
C TYR A 61 1.91 9.04 4.67
N LEU A 62 1.06 10.01 4.98
CA LEU A 62 0.80 10.42 6.37
C LEU A 62 0.17 9.27 7.16
N ASN A 63 -0.79 8.56 6.58
CA ASN A 63 -1.37 7.40 7.23
C ASN A 63 -0.32 6.31 7.48
N LEU A 64 0.43 5.89 6.45
CA LEU A 64 1.41 4.80 6.56
C LEU A 64 2.60 5.12 7.49
N LYS A 65 3.07 6.37 7.50
CA LYS A 65 4.27 6.76 8.26
C LYS A 65 3.98 7.34 9.64
N VAL A 66 2.77 7.86 9.86
CA VAL A 66 2.43 8.57 11.10
C VAL A 66 1.29 7.89 11.84
N LEU A 67 0.11 7.73 11.21
CA LEU A 67 -1.08 7.24 11.90
C LEU A 67 -0.94 5.75 12.27
N ILE A 68 -0.56 4.92 11.33
CA ILE A 68 -0.43 3.47 11.58
C ILE A 68 0.59 3.20 12.69
N PRO A 69 1.87 3.62 12.62
CA PRO A 69 2.86 3.25 13.63
C PRO A 69 2.64 3.92 14.99
N ARG A 70 1.99 5.09 15.03
CA ARG A 70 1.76 5.80 16.30
C ARG A 70 0.45 5.46 16.99
N LEU A 71 -0.55 5.03 16.23
CA LEU A 71 -1.91 4.82 16.74
C LEU A 71 -2.38 3.39 16.54
N LEU A 72 -2.39 2.87 15.31
CA LEU A 72 -2.93 1.56 14.98
C LEU A 72 -2.08 0.42 15.59
N GLU A 73 -0.77 0.45 15.43
CA GLU A 73 0.15 -0.53 16.00
C GLU A 73 0.23 -0.46 17.54
N LYS A 74 -0.18 0.66 18.12
CA LYS A 74 -0.29 0.84 19.57
C LYS A 74 -1.69 0.55 20.13
N ALA A 75 -2.54 -0.14 19.36
CA ALA A 75 -3.91 -0.52 19.72
C ALA A 75 -4.84 0.67 20.08
N LYS A 76 -4.52 1.90 19.64
CA LYS A 76 -5.35 3.10 19.84
C LYS A 76 -6.36 3.25 18.71
N TYR A 77 -7.23 2.27 18.52
CA TYR A 77 -8.11 2.16 17.34
C TYR A 77 -9.09 3.33 17.19
N LEU A 78 -9.73 3.78 18.28
CA LEU A 78 -10.66 4.91 18.23
C LEU A 78 -9.96 6.21 17.81
N VAL A 79 -8.79 6.47 18.38
CA VAL A 79 -7.97 7.66 18.04
C VAL A 79 -7.52 7.57 16.59
N TYR A 80 -7.10 6.40 16.12
CA TYR A 80 -6.76 6.17 14.72
C TYR A 80 -7.95 6.47 13.80
N GLY A 81 -9.15 5.99 14.12
CA GLY A 81 -10.37 6.25 13.34
C GLY A 81 -10.69 7.73 13.22
N ILE A 82 -10.63 8.47 14.35
CA ILE A 82 -10.86 9.92 14.37
C ILE A 82 -9.84 10.68 13.51
N PHE A 83 -8.54 10.40 13.69
CA PHE A 83 -7.50 11.06 12.91
C PHE A 83 -7.53 10.69 11.44
N SER A 84 -7.92 9.47 11.09
CA SER A 84 -8.14 9.04 9.70
C SER A 84 -9.28 9.82 9.05
N LEU A 85 -10.39 10.03 9.78
CA LEU A 85 -11.52 10.84 9.31
C LEU A 85 -11.09 12.31 9.09
N ILE A 86 -10.38 12.89 10.06
CA ILE A 86 -9.84 14.26 9.93
C ILE A 86 -8.90 14.35 8.71
N LEU A 87 -8.04 13.37 8.50
CA LEU A 87 -7.10 13.36 7.38
C LEU A 87 -7.82 13.31 6.02
N VAL A 88 -8.87 12.50 5.90
CA VAL A 88 -9.69 12.40 4.68
C VAL A 88 -10.44 13.71 4.43
N THR A 89 -11.10 14.26 5.44
CA THR A 89 -11.86 15.52 5.30
C THR A 89 -10.97 16.72 5.01
N ALA A 90 -9.82 16.80 5.66
CA ALA A 90 -8.81 17.84 5.39
C ALA A 90 -8.25 17.73 3.97
N GLY A 91 -7.97 16.50 3.51
CA GLY A 91 -7.53 16.25 2.14
C GLY A 91 -8.58 16.61 1.09
N ALA A 92 -9.85 16.29 1.32
CA ALA A 92 -10.94 16.68 0.43
C ALA A 92 -11.12 18.20 0.39
N GLY A 93 -11.02 18.86 1.54
CA GLY A 93 -11.02 20.34 1.61
C GLY A 93 -9.84 20.95 0.85
N PHE A 94 -8.64 20.41 1.02
CA PHE A 94 -7.46 20.83 0.26
C PHE A 94 -7.63 20.67 -1.25
N TYR A 95 -8.21 19.56 -1.69
CA TYR A 95 -8.51 19.34 -3.10
C TYR A 95 -9.47 20.41 -3.65
N ILE A 96 -10.56 20.72 -2.93
CA ILE A 96 -11.53 21.73 -3.36
C ILE A 96 -10.88 23.11 -3.45
N LEU A 97 -10.04 23.48 -2.47
CA LEU A 97 -9.28 24.74 -2.50
C LEU A 97 -8.31 24.78 -3.68
N LEU A 98 -7.64 23.68 -3.96
CA LEU A 98 -6.69 23.58 -5.07
C LEU A 98 -7.39 23.79 -6.41
N PHE A 99 -8.47 23.05 -6.67
CA PHE A 99 -9.19 23.12 -7.95
C PHE A 99 -10.12 24.33 -8.06
N GLY A 100 -10.65 24.86 -6.95
CA GLY A 100 -11.52 26.01 -6.97
C GLY A 100 -10.81 27.36 -7.11
N ASN A 101 -9.56 27.47 -6.59
CA ASN A 101 -8.91 28.77 -6.50
C ASN A 101 -7.52 28.83 -7.14
N TRP A 102 -6.76 27.73 -7.19
CA TRP A 102 -5.33 27.81 -7.52
C TRP A 102 -4.96 27.17 -8.84
N ILE A 103 -5.73 26.21 -9.32
CA ILE A 103 -5.37 25.43 -10.49
C ILE A 103 -5.28 26.28 -11.77
N ASP A 104 -6.18 27.23 -11.94
CA ASP A 104 -6.24 28.12 -13.12
C ASP A 104 -5.06 29.08 -13.19
N TYR A 105 -4.47 29.44 -12.03
CA TYR A 105 -3.24 30.24 -11.98
C TYR A 105 -1.99 29.44 -12.35
N ILE A 106 -2.00 28.11 -12.11
CA ILE A 106 -0.85 27.24 -12.35
C ILE A 106 -0.86 26.78 -13.82
N PHE A 107 -2.03 26.44 -14.36
CA PHE A 107 -2.20 25.89 -15.71
C PHE A 107 -2.99 26.83 -16.59
N HIS A 108 -2.32 27.87 -17.11
CA HIS A 108 -2.92 28.80 -18.06
C HIS A 108 -3.33 28.08 -19.35
N GLY A 109 -4.57 28.24 -19.76
CA GLY A 109 -5.11 27.66 -21.01
C GLY A 109 -5.86 26.34 -20.85
N TYR A 110 -5.97 25.81 -19.65
CA TYR A 110 -6.87 24.69 -19.31
C TYR A 110 -7.95 25.16 -18.34
N TYR A 111 -9.19 24.77 -18.62
CA TYR A 111 -10.30 24.98 -17.70
C TYR A 111 -10.60 23.64 -17.01
N PHE A 112 -10.28 23.55 -15.72
CA PHE A 112 -10.59 22.38 -14.92
C PHE A 112 -11.94 22.55 -14.25
N ILE A 113 -12.92 21.76 -14.68
CA ILE A 113 -14.23 21.74 -14.04
C ILE A 113 -14.19 20.73 -12.91
N ALA A 114 -14.39 21.17 -11.66
CA ALA A 114 -14.51 20.29 -10.51
C ALA A 114 -15.88 19.58 -10.56
N TYR A 115 -15.96 18.43 -11.22
CA TYR A 115 -17.20 17.63 -11.32
C TYR A 115 -17.57 16.93 -10.01
N TYR A 116 -16.62 16.79 -9.09
CA TYR A 116 -16.79 15.99 -7.88
C TYR A 116 -17.12 16.85 -6.69
N SER A 117 -18.14 16.43 -5.94
CA SER A 117 -18.49 17.04 -4.68
C SER A 117 -17.49 16.71 -3.58
N PHE A 118 -17.55 17.43 -2.46
CA PHE A 118 -16.75 17.12 -1.27
C PHE A 118 -16.91 15.66 -0.81
N TRP A 119 -18.12 15.13 -0.88
CA TRP A 119 -18.41 13.76 -0.47
C TRP A 119 -17.81 12.72 -1.41
N ASP A 120 -17.89 12.95 -2.73
CA ASP A 120 -17.28 12.04 -3.72
C ASP A 120 -15.78 11.93 -3.50
N ILE A 121 -15.11 13.06 -3.32
CA ILE A 121 -13.67 13.10 -3.07
C ILE A 121 -13.30 12.45 -1.76
N SER A 122 -14.08 12.70 -0.71
CA SER A 122 -13.88 12.04 0.59
C SER A 122 -13.98 10.52 0.50
N ILE A 123 -14.92 10.01 -0.30
CA ILE A 123 -15.05 8.56 -0.55
C ILE A 123 -13.81 8.02 -1.26
N TYR A 124 -13.33 8.68 -2.33
CA TYR A 124 -12.09 8.25 -3.01
C TYR A 124 -10.91 8.20 -2.04
N PHE A 125 -10.72 9.24 -1.25
CA PHE A 125 -9.62 9.30 -0.29
C PHE A 125 -9.74 8.25 0.81
N ALA A 126 -10.95 8.01 1.31
CA ALA A 126 -11.23 6.96 2.28
C ALA A 126 -10.92 5.57 1.71
N VAL A 127 -11.32 5.29 0.47
CA VAL A 127 -11.00 4.01 -0.21
C VAL A 127 -9.50 3.80 -0.32
N PHE A 128 -8.73 4.81 -0.75
CA PHE A 128 -7.27 4.72 -0.83
C PHE A 128 -6.63 4.51 0.54
N LEU A 129 -7.12 5.22 1.56
CA LEU A 129 -6.61 5.09 2.93
C LEU A 129 -6.88 3.68 3.49
N VAL A 130 -8.09 3.16 3.33
CA VAL A 130 -8.46 1.81 3.78
C VAL A 130 -7.65 0.76 3.01
N LEU A 131 -7.60 0.84 1.68
CA LEU A 131 -6.87 -0.11 0.84
C LEU A 131 -5.39 -0.18 1.21
N THR A 132 -4.74 0.97 1.37
CA THR A 132 -3.32 1.02 1.74
C THR A 132 -3.06 0.55 3.15
N SER A 133 -3.99 0.80 4.08
CA SER A 133 -3.92 0.27 5.45
C SER A 133 -4.07 -1.25 5.49
N LEU A 134 -5.03 -1.80 4.73
CA LEU A 134 -5.21 -3.25 4.61
C LEU A 134 -3.98 -3.92 3.98
N LEU A 135 -3.40 -3.34 2.94
CA LEU A 135 -2.16 -3.84 2.33
C LEU A 135 -0.97 -3.79 3.31
N HIS A 136 -0.89 -2.75 4.14
CA HIS A 136 0.13 -2.67 5.19
C HIS A 136 -0.04 -3.76 6.24
N LEU A 137 -1.26 -3.96 6.75
CA LEU A 137 -1.58 -5.00 7.73
C LEU A 137 -1.36 -6.40 7.17
N ALA A 138 -1.79 -6.66 5.94
CA ALA A 138 -1.58 -7.95 5.28
C ALA A 138 -0.08 -8.29 5.16
N ARG A 139 0.77 -7.31 4.79
CA ARG A 139 2.23 -7.52 4.78
C ARG A 139 2.79 -7.84 6.15
N GLY A 140 2.31 -7.17 7.19
CA GLY A 140 2.67 -7.45 8.58
C GLY A 140 2.33 -8.88 8.97
N TRP A 141 1.13 -9.33 8.63
CA TRP A 141 0.66 -10.69 8.86
C TRP A 141 1.54 -11.75 8.18
N PHE A 142 1.79 -11.59 6.87
CA PHE A 142 2.66 -12.53 6.14
C PHE A 142 4.07 -12.61 6.73
N ARG A 143 4.61 -11.47 7.17
CA ARG A 143 5.94 -11.45 7.80
C ARG A 143 5.94 -12.18 9.14
N LEU A 144 4.89 -12.04 9.95
CA LEU A 144 4.75 -12.79 11.20
C LEU A 144 4.69 -14.30 10.95
N GLN A 145 3.89 -14.76 9.98
CA GLN A 145 3.83 -16.17 9.61
C GLN A 145 5.18 -16.72 9.14
N GLU A 146 5.93 -15.94 8.34
CA GLU A 146 7.27 -16.34 7.90
C GLU A 146 8.21 -16.51 9.09
N MET A 147 8.20 -15.57 10.03
CA MET A 147 9.00 -15.65 11.26
C MET A 147 8.62 -16.84 12.16
N GLU A 148 7.33 -17.14 12.31
CA GLU A 148 6.85 -18.31 13.06
C GLU A 148 7.30 -19.61 12.41
N THR A 149 7.23 -19.71 11.07
CA THR A 149 7.70 -20.88 10.32
C THR A 149 9.21 -21.07 10.52
N GLU A 150 10.02 -20.01 10.36
CA GLU A 150 11.47 -20.07 10.57
C GLU A 150 11.83 -20.46 12.01
N LYS A 151 11.09 -19.96 12.99
CA LYS A 151 11.27 -20.34 14.39
C LYS A 151 11.02 -21.83 14.60
N THR A 152 9.89 -22.35 14.12
CA THR A 152 9.52 -23.77 14.23
C THR A 152 10.56 -24.67 13.53
N GLU A 153 11.03 -24.29 12.34
CA GLU A 153 12.08 -25.03 11.65
C GLU A 153 13.40 -25.06 12.44
N THR A 154 13.74 -23.94 13.07
CA THR A 154 14.96 -23.82 13.89
C THR A 154 14.87 -24.68 15.14
N GLU A 155 13.72 -24.67 15.83
CA GLU A 155 13.45 -25.53 16.98
C GLU A 155 13.52 -27.02 16.61
N LEU A 156 12.91 -27.40 15.46
CA LEU A 156 13.01 -28.79 14.97
C LEU A 156 14.44 -29.20 14.64
N ARG A 157 15.24 -28.31 14.06
CA ARG A 157 16.68 -28.57 13.80
C ARG A 157 17.44 -28.73 15.10
N ALA A 158 17.18 -27.89 16.10
CA ALA A 158 17.79 -27.99 17.42
C ALA A 158 17.44 -29.31 18.11
N LEU A 159 16.17 -29.71 18.10
CA LEU A 159 15.72 -30.98 18.64
C LEU A 159 16.36 -32.18 17.93
N ARG A 160 16.43 -32.16 16.59
CA ARG A 160 17.12 -33.22 15.81
C ARG A 160 18.61 -33.29 16.11
N SER A 161 19.28 -32.16 16.39
CA SER A 161 20.70 -32.16 16.76
C SER A 161 20.97 -32.74 18.14
N GLN A 162 19.98 -32.75 19.05
CA GLN A 162 20.07 -33.37 20.38
C GLN A 162 19.96 -34.90 20.28
N ILE A 163 19.35 -35.44 19.22
CA ILE A 163 19.36 -36.87 18.94
C ILE A 163 20.74 -37.20 18.41
N ASN A 164 21.60 -37.77 19.25
CA ASN A 164 22.96 -38.13 18.95
C ASN A 164 22.94 -39.10 17.73
N PRO A 165 23.44 -38.73 16.54
CA PRO A 165 23.45 -39.59 15.34
C PRO A 165 24.27 -40.86 15.56
N HIS A 166 25.18 -40.84 16.52
CA HIS A 166 25.99 -42.01 16.91
C HIS A 166 25.14 -43.12 17.52
N PHE A 167 24.00 -42.78 18.18
CA PHE A 167 23.09 -43.77 18.77
C PHE A 167 22.30 -44.51 17.69
N LEU A 168 21.96 -43.85 16.58
CA LEU A 168 21.26 -44.48 15.47
C LEU A 168 22.17 -45.31 14.57
N GLY A 169 23.46 -45.06 14.56
CA GLY A 169 24.46 -45.86 13.85
C GLY A 169 24.69 -47.23 14.47
N ILE A 170 24.64 -47.33 15.80
CA ILE A 170 24.87 -48.60 16.53
C ILE A 170 23.75 -49.61 16.26
N TYR A 171 22.53 -49.18 16.05
CA TYR A 171 21.38 -50.08 15.75
C TYR A 171 21.43 -50.67 14.34
N LYS A 172 22.18 -50.06 13.40
CA LYS A 172 22.24 -50.55 12.01
C LYS A 172 23.25 -51.70 11.82
N ASP A 173 24.17 -51.87 12.77
CA ASP A 173 25.17 -52.94 12.74
C ASP A 173 24.71 -54.20 13.51
N PHE A 174 23.49 -54.20 14.07
CA PHE A 174 22.92 -55.34 14.79
C PHE A 174 21.80 -56.11 14.03
N PHE A 175 21.48 -55.74 12.79
CA PHE A 175 20.60 -56.45 11.88
C PHE A 175 21.21 -56.56 10.50
#